data_9c348cf339437e53937ea76f05ebd289
#
_entry.id   9c348cf339437e53937ea76f05ebd289
#
_cell.length_a   1.000
_cell.length_b   1.000
_cell.length_c   1.000
_cell.angle_alpha   90.00
_cell.angle_beta   90.00
_cell.angle_gamma   90.00
#
_symmetry.space_group_name_H-M   'P 1'
#
loop_
_entity.id
_entity.type
_entity.pdbx_description
1 polymer ?
#
loop_
_entity_poly.entity_id
_entity_poly.type
_entity_poly.pdbx_seq_one_letter_code
_entity_poly.pdbx_strand_id
1 'polypeptide(L)'
;MSLSLSKEQKAEVIGSIRRFFGEKLELELSELQAGFLLDYFSAEIAPFAYNEGVADAQKFLVRLCEDLPSTCFREPLTYWDVDDKSQRVRRKPNR
;
A
#
# COMPACT_ATOMS: atom_id res chain seq x y z
N MET A 1 -16.88 -10.43 2.84
CA MET A 1 -15.53 -10.49 2.27
C MET A 1 -14.86 -11.76 2.74
N SER A 2 -14.22 -12.50 1.86
CA SER A 2 -13.41 -13.65 2.24
C SER A 2 -11.97 -13.40 1.84
N LEU A 3 -11.04 -13.94 2.63
CA LEU A 3 -9.63 -13.85 2.32
C LEU A 3 -9.29 -14.81 1.17
N SER A 4 -8.58 -14.30 0.18
CA SER A 4 -8.11 -15.09 -0.95
C SER A 4 -6.75 -15.70 -0.61
N LEU A 5 -6.77 -16.76 0.19
CA LEU A 5 -5.55 -17.46 0.58
C LEU A 5 -5.30 -18.64 -0.37
N SER A 6 -4.02 -18.85 -0.70
CA SER A 6 -3.62 -20.07 -1.39
C SER A 6 -3.86 -21.29 -0.49
N LYS A 7 -3.84 -22.48 -1.07
CA LYS A 7 -3.99 -23.71 -0.30
C LYS A 7 -2.91 -23.83 0.78
N GLU A 8 -1.69 -23.46 0.45
CA GLU A 8 -0.54 -23.49 1.36
C GLU A 8 -0.70 -22.46 2.47
N GLN A 9 -1.09 -21.25 2.12
CA GLN A 9 -1.34 -20.18 3.10
C GLN A 9 -2.47 -20.55 4.05
N LYS A 10 -3.54 -21.12 3.53
CA LYS A 10 -4.67 -21.56 4.36
C LYS A 10 -4.23 -22.63 5.36
N ALA A 11 -3.42 -23.58 4.92
CA ALA A 11 -2.89 -24.63 5.80
C ALA A 11 -2.03 -24.03 6.91
N GLU A 12 -1.19 -23.06 6.58
CA GLU A 12 -0.35 -22.36 7.58
C GLU A 12 -1.21 -21.58 8.59
N VAL A 13 -2.23 -20.89 8.13
CA VAL A 13 -3.12 -20.13 9.01
C VAL A 13 -3.87 -21.08 9.96
N ILE A 14 -4.39 -22.17 9.43
CA ILE A 14 -5.10 -23.16 10.24
C ILE A 14 -4.16 -23.76 11.30
N GLY A 15 -2.92 -24.09 10.91
CA GLY A 15 -1.92 -24.58 11.86
C GLY A 15 -1.60 -23.55 12.95
N SER A 16 -1.50 -22.30 12.57
CA SER A 16 -1.26 -21.20 13.52
C SER A 16 -2.42 -21.01 14.49
N ILE A 17 -3.66 -21.07 14.00
CA ILE A 17 -4.85 -20.97 14.86
C ILE A 17 -4.86 -22.12 15.87
N ARG A 18 -4.62 -23.33 15.41
CA ARG A 18 -4.59 -24.52 16.30
C ARG A 18 -3.51 -24.39 17.36
N ARG A 19 -2.34 -23.92 16.97
CA ARG A 19 -1.24 -23.68 17.91
C ARG A 19 -1.61 -22.64 18.96
N PHE A 20 -2.22 -21.53 18.53
CA PHE A 20 -2.65 -20.48 19.46
C PHE A 20 -3.62 -21.01 20.49
N PHE A 21 -4.65 -21.73 20.06
CA PHE A 21 -5.64 -22.28 20.98
C PHE A 21 -5.04 -23.31 21.92
N GLY A 22 -4.12 -24.13 21.42
CA GLY A 22 -3.44 -25.12 22.27
C GLY A 22 -2.54 -24.48 23.32
N GLU A 23 -1.74 -23.49 22.93
CA GLU A 23 -0.78 -22.87 23.84
C GLU A 23 -1.41 -21.84 24.78
N LYS A 24 -2.38 -21.06 24.31
CA LYS A 24 -2.93 -19.95 25.09
C LYS A 24 -4.23 -20.28 25.82
N LEU A 25 -5.04 -21.16 25.27
CA LEU A 25 -6.35 -21.48 25.83
C LEU A 25 -6.47 -22.94 26.25
N GLU A 26 -5.42 -23.73 26.06
CA GLU A 26 -5.39 -25.15 26.39
C GLU A 26 -6.55 -25.92 25.76
N LEU A 27 -6.94 -25.49 24.54
CA LEU A 27 -8.00 -26.11 23.76
C LEU A 27 -7.43 -26.75 22.50
N GLU A 28 -7.80 -27.98 22.28
CA GLU A 28 -7.41 -28.69 21.06
C GLU A 28 -8.49 -28.51 20.00
N LEU A 29 -8.12 -27.87 18.90
CA LEU A 29 -9.01 -27.69 17.76
C LEU A 29 -8.66 -28.66 16.65
N SER A 30 -9.68 -29.21 15.99
CA SER A 30 -9.49 -29.92 14.75
C SER A 30 -9.22 -28.93 13.60
N GLU A 31 -8.75 -29.44 12.47
CA GLU A 31 -8.57 -28.61 11.28
C GLU A 31 -9.90 -27.98 10.83
N LEU A 32 -11.00 -28.76 10.93
CA LEU A 32 -12.32 -28.29 10.57
C LEU A 32 -12.77 -27.13 11.47
N GLN A 33 -12.59 -27.27 12.77
CA GLN A 33 -12.94 -26.22 13.73
C GLN A 33 -12.10 -24.95 13.52
N ALA A 34 -10.80 -25.11 13.27
CA ALA A 34 -9.93 -23.97 12.96
C ALA A 34 -10.35 -23.31 11.64
N GLY A 35 -10.80 -24.10 10.67
CA GLY A 35 -11.33 -23.57 9.41
C GLY A 35 -12.58 -22.73 9.62
N PHE A 36 -13.48 -23.14 10.50
CA PHE A 36 -14.67 -22.36 10.85
C PHE A 36 -14.29 -21.03 11.50
N LEU A 37 -13.29 -21.04 12.38
CA LEU A 37 -12.79 -19.80 12.96
C LEU A 37 -12.20 -18.87 11.93
N LEU A 38 -11.45 -19.39 10.98
CA LEU A 38 -10.90 -18.60 9.89
C LEU A 38 -12.00 -17.97 9.05
N ASP A 39 -13.04 -18.74 8.71
CA ASP A 39 -14.18 -18.25 7.95
C ASP A 39 -14.91 -17.13 8.71
N TYR A 40 -15.14 -17.33 10.00
CA TYR A 40 -15.76 -16.32 10.87
C TYR A 40 -14.92 -15.04 10.87
N PHE A 41 -13.62 -15.17 11.12
CA PHE A 41 -12.72 -14.04 11.15
C PHE A 41 -12.71 -13.29 9.82
N SER A 42 -12.67 -14.03 8.72
CA SER A 42 -12.66 -13.44 7.38
C SER A 42 -13.91 -12.64 7.07
N ALA A 43 -15.07 -13.13 7.53
CA ALA A 43 -16.34 -12.47 7.26
C ALA A 43 -16.60 -11.30 8.21
N GLU A 44 -16.26 -11.47 9.49
CA GLU A 44 -16.68 -10.53 10.53
C GLU A 44 -15.62 -9.50 10.88
N ILE A 45 -14.34 -9.88 10.87
CA ILE A 45 -13.27 -9.06 11.40
C ILE A 45 -12.36 -8.51 10.31
N ALA A 46 -11.96 -9.32 9.35
CA ALA A 46 -11.03 -8.91 8.30
C ALA A 46 -11.50 -7.67 7.50
N PRO A 47 -12.80 -7.44 7.26
CA PRO A 47 -13.24 -6.22 6.58
C PRO A 47 -12.85 -4.93 7.29
N PHE A 48 -12.75 -4.94 8.61
CA PHE A 48 -12.29 -3.76 9.35
C PHE A 48 -10.85 -3.41 8.98
N ALA A 49 -9.97 -4.42 8.95
CA ALA A 49 -8.57 -4.21 8.59
C ALA A 49 -8.44 -3.79 7.11
N TYR A 50 -9.23 -4.38 6.24
CA TYR A 50 -9.26 -4.01 4.82
C TYR A 50 -9.64 -2.54 4.65
N ASN A 51 -10.71 -2.11 5.31
CA ASN A 51 -11.19 -0.73 5.22
C ASN A 51 -10.16 0.26 5.78
N GLU A 52 -9.48 -0.10 6.85
CA GLU A 52 -8.41 0.71 7.40
C GLU A 52 -7.26 0.85 6.40
N GLY A 53 -6.88 -0.25 5.75
CA GLY A 53 -5.85 -0.23 4.72
C GLY A 53 -6.24 0.63 3.53
N VAL A 54 -7.50 0.57 3.10
CA VAL A 54 -8.01 1.43 2.02
C VAL A 54 -7.94 2.91 2.41
N ALA A 55 -8.32 3.23 3.64
CA ALA A 55 -8.26 4.60 4.14
C ALA A 55 -6.81 5.11 4.19
N ASP A 56 -5.87 4.28 4.61
CA ASP A 56 -4.45 4.63 4.62
C ASP A 56 -3.92 4.83 3.21
N ALA A 57 -4.31 3.97 2.28
CA ALA A 57 -3.93 4.09 0.87
C ALA A 57 -4.48 5.39 0.27
N GLN A 58 -5.72 5.75 0.61
CA GLN A 58 -6.32 7.01 0.15
C GLN A 58 -5.52 8.22 0.64
N LYS A 59 -5.13 8.22 1.91
CA LYS A 59 -4.31 9.31 2.46
C LYS A 59 -2.98 9.44 1.72
N PHE A 60 -2.36 8.33 1.38
CA PHE A 60 -1.11 8.31 0.64
C PHE A 60 -1.31 8.89 -0.77
N LEU A 61 -2.36 8.47 -1.46
CA LEU A 61 -2.66 8.95 -2.81
C LEU A 61 -3.01 10.44 -2.82
N VAL A 62 -3.77 10.91 -1.83
CA VAL A 62 -4.08 12.34 -1.69
C VAL A 62 -2.79 13.14 -1.53
N ARG A 63 -1.87 12.66 -0.70
CA ARG A 63 -0.59 13.33 -0.50
C ARG A 63 0.23 13.39 -1.79
N LEU A 64 0.26 12.29 -2.55
CA LEU A 64 0.92 12.28 -3.86
C LEU A 64 0.29 13.27 -4.82
N CYS A 65 -1.05 13.36 -4.83
CA CYS A 65 -1.76 14.32 -5.67
C CYS A 65 -1.45 15.77 -5.29
N GLU A 66 -1.34 16.05 -4.00
CA GLU A 66 -0.98 17.37 -3.50
C GLU A 66 0.44 17.78 -3.93
N ASP A 67 1.34 16.81 -4.06
CA ASP A 67 2.71 17.04 -4.46
C ASP A 67 2.89 17.16 -5.98
N LEU A 68 1.88 16.79 -6.78
CA LEU A 68 1.98 16.82 -8.23
C LEU A 68 2.36 18.19 -8.79
N PRO A 69 1.77 19.32 -8.35
CA PRO A 69 2.13 20.61 -8.90
C PRO A 69 3.61 20.94 -8.76
N SER A 70 4.24 20.53 -7.64
CA SER A 70 5.67 20.78 -7.45
C SER A 70 6.54 19.74 -8.13
N THR A 71 6.11 18.47 -8.14
CA THR A 71 6.87 17.38 -8.75
C THR A 71 6.87 17.46 -10.26
N CYS A 72 5.73 17.81 -10.84
CA CYS A 72 5.54 17.85 -12.30
C CYS A 72 5.54 19.28 -12.84
N PHE A 73 5.97 20.24 -12.03
CA PHE A 73 6.01 21.63 -12.42
C PHE A 73 6.97 21.83 -13.60
N ARG A 74 6.51 22.60 -14.56
CA ARG A 74 7.33 23.06 -15.68
C ARG A 74 7.40 24.57 -15.63
N GLU A 75 8.60 25.08 -15.60
CA GLU A 75 8.79 26.53 -15.59
C GLU A 75 8.35 27.13 -16.93
N PRO A 76 7.42 28.07 -16.92
CA PRO A 76 7.02 28.77 -18.14
C PRO A 76 8.04 29.82 -18.55
N LEU A 77 7.86 30.34 -19.75
CA LEU A 77 8.67 31.46 -20.25
C LEU A 77 10.17 31.12 -20.35
N THR A 78 10.47 29.87 -20.67
CA THR A 78 11.85 29.40 -20.76
C THR A 78 12.47 29.60 -22.15
N TYR A 79 11.69 30.03 -23.11
CA TYR A 79 12.18 30.21 -24.48
C TYR A 79 13.35 31.20 -24.55
N TRP A 80 13.20 32.33 -23.92
CA TRP A 80 14.23 33.36 -23.94
C TRP A 80 15.47 32.97 -23.10
N ASP A 81 15.29 32.19 -22.05
CA ASP A 81 16.40 31.69 -21.25
C ASP A 81 17.35 30.84 -22.09
N VAL A 82 16.80 29.92 -22.87
CA VAL A 82 17.58 29.07 -23.78
C VAL A 82 18.24 29.91 -24.86
N ASP A 83 17.52 30.84 -25.45
CA ASP A 83 18.06 31.73 -26.48
C ASP A 83 19.18 32.61 -25.92
N ASP A 84 19.00 33.17 -24.72
CA ASP A 84 20.01 33.98 -24.07
C ASP A 84 21.28 33.19 -23.77
N LYS A 85 21.14 31.97 -23.31
CA LYS A 85 22.29 31.09 -23.09
C LYS A 85 23.03 30.78 -24.39
N SER A 86 22.29 30.58 -25.47
CA SER A 86 22.84 30.34 -26.78
C SER A 86 23.62 31.56 -27.23
N GLN A 87 23.06 32.74 -27.04
CA GLN A 87 23.72 34.00 -27.39
C GLN A 87 24.96 34.25 -26.56
N ARG A 88 24.94 33.91 -25.28
CA ARG A 88 26.11 34.05 -24.42
C ARG A 88 27.28 33.17 -24.89
N VAL A 89 26.97 32.01 -25.40
CA VAL A 89 27.99 31.12 -25.95
C VAL A 89 28.57 31.70 -27.26
N ARG A 90 27.72 32.30 -28.09
CA ARG A 90 28.12 32.87 -29.40
C ARG A 90 28.82 34.22 -29.25
N ARG A 91 28.36 35.01 -28.31
CA ARG A 91 28.94 36.32 -28.02
C ARG A 91 29.81 36.24 -26.80
N LYS A 92 30.94 36.84 -26.84
CA LYS A 92 31.76 36.95 -25.62
C LYS A 92 30.91 37.68 -24.57
N PRO A 93 30.84 37.18 -23.37
CA PRO A 93 30.03 37.82 -22.34
C PRO A 93 30.64 39.14 -21.91
N ASN A 94 30.23 40.21 -22.53
CA ASN A 94 30.64 41.57 -22.15
C ASN A 94 29.62 42.21 -21.23
N ARG A 95 28.82 41.43 -20.67
CA ARG A 95 27.75 41.93 -19.79
C ARG A 95 28.04 41.56 -18.35
#